data_e68d0e3e12b21380b68ea222b932150b
#
_entry.id   e68d0e3e12b21380b68ea222b932150b
#
_cell.length_a   1.000
_cell.length_b   1.000
_cell.length_c   1.000
_cell.angle_alpha   90.00
_cell.angle_beta   90.00
_cell.angle_gamma   90.00
#
_symmetry.space_group_name_H-M   'P 1'
#
loop_
_entity.id
_entity.type
_entity.pdbx_description
1 polymer ?
#
loop_
_entity_poly.entity_id
_entity_poly.type
_entity_poly.pdbx_seq_one_letter_code
_entity_poly.pdbx_strand_id
1 'polypeptide(L)'
;MTDGPSSSPLRERNRQTARDVVLDAAERLLQASPSADFSMRALATEAGVGFATPFNHFGSKNAIMQALSSRVIKRMATRFREQRPQGDAVDRVLAMGRISVGVLLEKPDVSKSVVGSLGVAGPSPSAVLPQSEALWSLALGDLSTLSSDAPIALRAVLPQQLAFTFRGCVSFWIAGELTDEAMVTAFQTGALAILLGFVNPTRRAALMAQMSPLPIP
;
A
#
# COMPACT_ATOMS: atom_id res chain seq x y z
N MET A 1 -3.33 35.46 -21.39
CA MET A 1 -3.54 35.21 -19.95
C MET A 1 -5.01 34.86 -19.77
N THR A 2 -5.33 33.58 -19.68
CA THR A 2 -6.69 33.08 -19.39
C THR A 2 -6.58 32.27 -18.13
N ASP A 3 -7.01 32.91 -17.02
CA ASP A 3 -7.19 32.20 -15.75
C ASP A 3 -8.27 31.12 -15.93
N GLY A 4 -7.86 29.86 -15.76
CA GLY A 4 -8.77 28.73 -15.67
C GLY A 4 -9.60 28.83 -14.38
N PRO A 5 -10.86 28.35 -14.36
CA PRO A 5 -11.74 28.48 -13.21
C PRO A 5 -11.18 27.69 -12.02
N SER A 6 -10.67 28.38 -11.01
CA SER A 6 -10.35 27.80 -9.70
C SER A 6 -11.64 27.22 -9.12
N SER A 7 -11.71 25.89 -8.97
CA SER A 7 -12.85 25.25 -8.34
C SER A 7 -13.00 25.76 -6.90
N SER A 8 -14.20 26.24 -6.56
CA SER A 8 -14.50 26.71 -5.19
C SER A 8 -14.17 25.60 -4.18
N PRO A 9 -13.56 25.90 -3.02
CA PRO A 9 -13.24 24.92 -1.95
C PRO A 9 -14.45 24.06 -1.52
N LEU A 10 -15.65 24.57 -1.67
CA LEU A 10 -16.88 23.85 -1.39
C LEU A 10 -17.17 22.77 -2.46
N ARG A 11 -16.94 23.09 -3.74
CA ARG A 11 -17.13 22.13 -4.83
C ARG A 11 -16.15 20.98 -4.74
N GLU A 12 -14.90 21.27 -4.38
CA GLU A 12 -13.89 20.22 -4.20
C GLU A 12 -14.20 19.32 -3.00
N ARG A 13 -14.66 19.88 -1.88
CA ARG A 13 -15.15 19.09 -0.73
C ARG A 13 -16.32 18.20 -1.10
N ASN A 14 -17.32 18.72 -1.79
CA ASN A 14 -18.47 17.93 -2.22
C ASN A 14 -18.08 16.82 -3.18
N ARG A 15 -17.15 17.10 -4.10
CA ARG A 15 -16.58 16.11 -5.01
C ARG A 15 -15.85 15.00 -4.26
N GLN A 16 -15.02 15.34 -3.26
CA GLN A 16 -14.30 14.37 -2.45
C GLN A 16 -15.29 13.53 -1.61
N THR A 17 -16.28 14.12 -1.00
CA THR A 17 -17.33 13.40 -0.25
C THR A 17 -18.08 12.41 -1.14
N ALA A 18 -18.45 12.79 -2.36
CA ALA A 18 -19.10 11.88 -3.30
C ALA A 18 -18.18 10.71 -3.71
N ARG A 19 -16.87 10.97 -3.90
CA ARG A 19 -15.90 9.92 -4.16
C ARG A 19 -15.77 8.95 -2.98
N ASP A 20 -15.75 9.47 -1.76
CA ASP A 20 -15.65 8.64 -0.56
C ASP A 20 -16.87 7.74 -0.37
N VAL A 21 -18.08 8.25 -0.61
CA VAL A 21 -19.31 7.45 -0.59
C VAL A 21 -19.26 6.29 -1.58
N VAL A 22 -18.79 6.53 -2.81
CA VAL A 22 -18.62 5.47 -3.82
C VAL A 22 -17.59 4.44 -3.40
N LEU A 23 -16.45 4.87 -2.84
CA LEU A 23 -15.40 3.95 -2.38
C LEU A 23 -15.84 3.11 -1.18
N ASP A 24 -16.59 3.69 -0.24
CA ASP A 24 -17.15 2.96 0.91
C ASP A 24 -18.15 1.89 0.45
N ALA A 25 -19.00 2.21 -0.52
CA ALA A 25 -19.92 1.26 -1.14
C ALA A 25 -19.15 0.13 -1.86
N ALA A 26 -18.09 0.45 -2.58
CA ALA A 26 -17.25 -0.54 -3.23
C ALA A 26 -16.60 -1.51 -2.22
N GLU A 27 -16.07 -1.00 -1.10
CA GLU A 27 -15.51 -1.84 -0.02
C GLU A 27 -16.58 -2.77 0.58
N ARG A 28 -17.81 -2.29 0.81
CA ARG A 28 -18.92 -3.13 1.31
C ARG A 28 -19.28 -4.23 0.33
N LEU A 29 -19.41 -3.91 -0.96
CA LEU A 29 -19.71 -4.90 -2.00
C LEU A 29 -18.64 -5.97 -2.12
N LEU A 30 -17.36 -5.58 -2.11
CA LEU A 30 -16.24 -6.53 -2.13
C LEU A 30 -16.27 -7.45 -0.90
N GLN A 31 -16.64 -6.93 0.26
CA GLN A 31 -16.72 -7.70 1.49
C GLN A 31 -17.93 -8.65 1.51
N ALA A 32 -19.04 -8.27 0.89
CA ALA A 32 -20.27 -9.07 0.87
C ALA A 32 -20.28 -10.12 -0.25
N SER A 33 -19.44 -9.97 -1.28
CA SER A 33 -19.42 -10.86 -2.44
C SER A 33 -18.46 -12.05 -2.22
N PRO A 34 -18.92 -13.30 -2.42
CA PRO A 34 -18.05 -14.47 -2.34
C PRO A 34 -16.88 -14.44 -3.34
N SER A 35 -17.06 -13.76 -4.48
CA SER A 35 -16.03 -13.57 -5.50
C SER A 35 -15.19 -12.32 -5.29
N ALA A 36 -15.45 -11.54 -4.21
CA ALA A 36 -14.88 -10.23 -3.95
C ALA A 36 -14.89 -9.33 -5.20
N ASP A 37 -16.08 -9.23 -5.84
CA ASP A 37 -16.30 -8.48 -7.08
C ASP A 37 -17.61 -7.68 -7.04
N PHE A 38 -17.76 -6.67 -7.92
CA PHE A 38 -18.98 -5.89 -8.08
C PHE A 38 -19.16 -5.38 -9.51
N SER A 39 -20.44 -5.10 -9.89
CA SER A 39 -20.74 -4.36 -11.11
C SER A 39 -20.88 -2.86 -10.82
N MET A 40 -20.67 -2.00 -11.82
CA MET A 40 -20.86 -0.56 -11.70
C MET A 40 -22.31 -0.19 -11.35
N ARG A 41 -23.30 -1.01 -11.78
CA ARG A 41 -24.71 -0.82 -11.44
C ARG A 41 -24.97 -1.13 -9.96
N ALA A 42 -24.46 -2.26 -9.45
CA ALA A 42 -24.56 -2.61 -8.04
C ALA A 42 -23.89 -1.54 -7.17
N LEU A 43 -22.72 -1.03 -7.63
CA LEU A 43 -22.02 0.05 -6.93
C LEU A 43 -22.84 1.34 -6.83
N ALA A 44 -23.48 1.79 -7.90
CA ALA A 44 -24.31 2.98 -7.87
C ALA A 44 -25.51 2.81 -6.92
N THR A 45 -26.15 1.63 -6.95
CA THR A 45 -27.26 1.29 -6.04
C THR A 45 -26.80 1.27 -4.58
N GLU A 46 -25.70 0.59 -4.28
CA GLU A 46 -25.13 0.48 -2.92
C GLU A 46 -24.67 1.83 -2.38
N ALA A 47 -24.15 2.70 -3.23
CA ALA A 47 -23.74 4.06 -2.88
C ALA A 47 -24.92 5.04 -2.75
N GLY A 48 -26.14 4.65 -3.15
CA GLY A 48 -27.31 5.53 -3.15
C GLY A 48 -27.19 6.71 -4.12
N VAL A 49 -26.47 6.52 -5.25
CA VAL A 49 -26.21 7.58 -6.24
C VAL A 49 -26.72 7.19 -7.62
N GLY A 50 -26.86 8.19 -8.50
CA GLY A 50 -27.24 7.93 -9.89
C GLY A 50 -26.19 7.06 -10.62
N PHE A 51 -26.64 6.21 -11.55
CA PHE A 51 -25.80 5.26 -12.28
C PHE A 51 -24.55 5.89 -12.94
N ALA A 52 -24.68 7.12 -13.45
CA ALA A 52 -23.55 7.83 -14.06
C ALA A 52 -22.51 8.36 -13.04
N THR A 53 -22.85 8.47 -11.77
CA THR A 53 -22.01 9.10 -10.74
C THR A 53 -20.66 8.38 -10.56
N PRO A 54 -20.57 7.04 -10.40
CA PRO A 54 -19.29 6.36 -10.31
C PRO A 54 -18.43 6.54 -11.56
N PHE A 55 -19.04 6.55 -12.75
CA PHE A 55 -18.31 6.80 -14.00
C PHE A 55 -17.78 8.25 -14.09
N ASN A 56 -18.58 9.23 -13.67
CA ASN A 56 -18.19 10.64 -13.68
C ASN A 56 -17.02 10.93 -12.73
N HIS A 57 -16.92 10.19 -11.62
CA HIS A 57 -15.86 10.39 -10.62
C HIS A 57 -14.60 9.54 -10.84
N PHE A 58 -14.73 8.38 -11.46
CA PHE A 58 -13.63 7.42 -11.59
C PHE A 58 -13.36 6.96 -13.03
N GLY A 59 -14.33 7.05 -13.90
CA GLY A 59 -14.23 6.62 -15.31
C GLY A 59 -14.37 5.12 -15.49
N SER A 60 -13.81 4.30 -14.61
CA SER A 60 -13.83 2.84 -14.74
C SER A 60 -13.77 2.13 -13.39
N LYS A 61 -14.14 0.84 -13.37
CA LYS A 61 -13.98 -0.04 -12.22
C LYS A 61 -12.49 -0.16 -11.82
N ASN A 62 -11.57 -0.27 -12.78
CA ASN A 62 -10.14 -0.32 -12.49
C ASN A 62 -9.67 0.93 -11.73
N ALA A 63 -10.12 2.13 -12.14
CA ALA A 63 -9.79 3.37 -11.41
C ALA A 63 -10.36 3.40 -9.99
N ILE A 64 -11.52 2.76 -9.74
CA ILE A 64 -12.07 2.59 -8.39
C ILE A 64 -11.15 1.66 -7.57
N MET A 65 -10.72 0.53 -8.13
CA MET A 65 -9.79 -0.40 -7.46
C MET A 65 -8.43 0.27 -7.15
N GLN A 66 -7.91 1.09 -8.06
CA GLN A 66 -6.72 1.90 -7.81
C GLN A 66 -6.93 2.92 -6.68
N ALA A 67 -8.10 3.57 -6.62
CA ALA A 67 -8.44 4.50 -5.55
C ALA A 67 -8.59 3.77 -4.20
N LEU A 68 -9.16 2.56 -4.17
CA LEU A 68 -9.19 1.71 -2.98
C LEU A 68 -7.79 1.33 -2.51
N SER A 69 -6.91 0.93 -3.43
CA SER A 69 -5.50 0.66 -3.10
C SER A 69 -4.81 1.89 -2.50
N SER A 70 -5.06 3.07 -3.05
CA SER A 70 -4.55 4.33 -2.49
C SER A 70 -5.06 4.59 -1.07
N ARG A 71 -6.33 4.25 -0.75
CA ARG A 71 -6.87 4.30 0.62
C ARG A 71 -6.15 3.35 1.56
N VAL A 72 -5.87 2.13 1.12
CA VAL A 72 -5.13 1.13 1.91
C VAL A 72 -3.75 1.66 2.26
N ILE A 73 -3.00 2.18 1.27
CA ILE A 73 -1.66 2.76 1.49
C ILE A 73 -1.72 3.96 2.45
N LYS A 74 -2.72 4.85 2.29
CA LYS A 74 -2.92 5.98 3.22
C LYS A 74 -3.18 5.50 4.65
N ARG A 75 -3.98 4.45 4.83
CA ARG A 75 -4.28 3.84 6.14
C ARG A 75 -3.01 3.29 6.80
N MET A 76 -2.14 2.61 6.03
CA MET A 76 -0.84 2.16 6.49
C MET A 76 0.03 3.34 6.99
N ALA A 77 0.14 4.40 6.18
CA ALA A 77 0.91 5.59 6.54
C ALA A 77 0.35 6.31 7.77
N THR A 78 -0.97 6.40 7.90
CA THR A 78 -1.64 7.01 9.07
C THR A 78 -1.33 6.22 10.34
N ARG A 79 -1.50 4.90 10.33
CA ARG A 79 -1.17 4.06 11.49
C ARG A 79 0.29 4.13 11.89
N PHE A 80 1.18 4.17 10.91
CA PHE A 80 2.60 4.33 11.19
C PHE A 80 2.90 5.64 11.93
N ARG A 81 2.28 6.76 11.49
CA ARG A 81 2.44 8.04 12.17
C ARG A 81 1.83 8.06 13.58
N GLU A 82 0.69 7.41 13.76
CA GLU A 82 0.01 7.30 15.06
C GLU A 82 0.82 6.45 16.05
N GLN A 83 1.33 5.30 15.61
CA GLN A 83 2.11 4.39 16.45
C GLN A 83 3.51 4.93 16.77
N ARG A 84 4.06 5.83 15.95
CA ARG A 84 5.39 6.44 16.11
C ARG A 84 6.48 5.43 16.43
N PRO A 85 6.71 4.41 15.61
CA PRO A 85 7.70 3.39 15.90
C PRO A 85 9.06 4.01 16.18
N GLN A 86 9.69 3.59 17.26
CA GLN A 86 11.02 4.04 17.68
C GLN A 86 12.10 3.16 17.07
N GLY A 87 13.36 3.59 17.17
CA GLY A 87 14.52 2.88 16.69
C GLY A 87 15.12 3.46 15.42
N ASP A 88 16.03 2.72 14.81
CA ASP A 88 16.73 3.11 13.59
C ASP A 88 15.86 2.92 12.34
N ALA A 89 16.41 3.21 11.16
CA ALA A 89 15.71 3.05 9.89
C ALA A 89 15.24 1.60 9.67
N VAL A 90 16.02 0.61 10.11
CA VAL A 90 15.67 -0.81 10.00
C VAL A 90 14.48 -1.14 10.88
N ASP A 91 14.53 -0.76 12.16
CA ASP A 91 13.43 -1.00 13.12
C ASP A 91 12.11 -0.39 12.61
N ARG A 92 12.18 0.81 12.06
CA ARG A 92 11.02 1.52 11.49
C ARG A 92 10.48 0.86 10.24
N VAL A 93 11.34 0.35 9.35
CA VAL A 93 10.92 -0.41 8.15
C VAL A 93 10.24 -1.72 8.56
N LEU A 94 10.80 -2.45 9.53
CA LEU A 94 10.18 -3.68 10.04
C LEU A 94 8.83 -3.40 10.71
N ALA A 95 8.71 -2.29 11.44
CA ALA A 95 7.43 -1.84 12.02
C ALA A 95 6.42 -1.49 10.93
N MET A 96 6.81 -0.75 9.88
CA MET A 96 5.96 -0.44 8.74
C MET A 96 5.46 -1.74 8.06
N GLY A 97 6.32 -2.73 7.91
CA GLY A 97 5.96 -4.05 7.37
C GLY A 97 4.85 -4.71 8.18
N ARG A 98 5.01 -4.80 9.51
CA ARG A 98 3.98 -5.35 10.41
C ARG A 98 2.66 -4.58 10.32
N ILE A 99 2.71 -3.25 10.32
CA ILE A 99 1.54 -2.38 10.19
C ILE A 99 0.85 -2.61 8.85
N SER A 100 1.62 -2.68 7.77
CA SER A 100 1.08 -2.86 6.42
C SER A 100 0.40 -4.21 6.24
N VAL A 101 1.03 -5.29 6.73
CA VAL A 101 0.41 -6.62 6.75
C VAL A 101 -0.85 -6.60 7.61
N GLY A 102 -0.80 -6.03 8.82
CA GLY A 102 -1.98 -5.91 9.68
C GLY A 102 -3.15 -5.21 9.02
N VAL A 103 -2.90 -4.12 8.27
CA VAL A 103 -3.95 -3.41 7.51
C VAL A 103 -4.56 -4.30 6.41
N LEU A 104 -3.74 -5.10 5.71
CA LEU A 104 -4.25 -6.01 4.68
C LEU A 104 -5.10 -7.14 5.29
N LEU A 105 -4.69 -7.67 6.44
CA LEU A 105 -5.35 -8.78 7.12
C LEU A 105 -6.62 -8.38 7.90
N GLU A 106 -6.95 -7.10 8.01
CA GLU A 106 -8.26 -6.68 8.56
C GLU A 106 -9.43 -7.13 7.70
N LYS A 107 -9.23 -7.14 6.37
CA LYS A 107 -10.21 -7.58 5.36
C LYS A 107 -9.47 -8.31 4.25
N PRO A 108 -9.05 -9.57 4.46
CA PRO A 108 -8.18 -10.29 3.54
C PRO A 108 -8.75 -10.39 2.12
N ASP A 109 -10.02 -10.77 1.98
CA ASP A 109 -10.66 -10.96 0.66
C ASP A 109 -10.75 -9.65 -0.12
N VAL A 110 -11.12 -8.55 0.56
CA VAL A 110 -11.14 -7.20 -0.05
C VAL A 110 -9.74 -6.81 -0.49
N SER A 111 -8.74 -7.00 0.37
CA SER A 111 -7.34 -6.68 0.08
C SER A 111 -6.80 -7.50 -1.08
N LYS A 112 -7.07 -8.80 -1.14
CA LYS A 112 -6.70 -9.68 -2.25
C LYS A 112 -7.32 -9.22 -3.56
N SER A 113 -8.62 -8.89 -3.56
CA SER A 113 -9.31 -8.39 -4.75
C SER A 113 -8.76 -7.05 -5.22
N VAL A 114 -8.62 -6.07 -4.30
CA VAL A 114 -8.13 -4.74 -4.63
C VAL A 114 -6.72 -4.80 -5.20
N VAL A 115 -5.79 -5.49 -4.51
CA VAL A 115 -4.40 -5.56 -4.95
C VAL A 115 -4.22 -6.47 -6.17
N GLY A 116 -4.97 -7.56 -6.27
CA GLY A 116 -4.96 -8.46 -7.43
C GLY A 116 -5.38 -7.75 -8.72
N SER A 117 -6.37 -6.87 -8.65
CA SER A 117 -6.83 -6.08 -9.81
C SER A 117 -5.77 -5.13 -10.39
N LEU A 118 -4.74 -4.78 -9.61
CA LEU A 118 -3.67 -3.86 -10.04
C LEU A 118 -2.66 -4.51 -11.00
N GLY A 119 -2.71 -5.82 -11.20
CA GLY A 119 -1.86 -6.53 -12.18
C GLY A 119 -2.26 -6.31 -13.64
N VAL A 120 -3.42 -5.71 -13.89
CA VAL A 120 -3.91 -5.43 -15.24
C VAL A 120 -3.60 -3.98 -15.63
N ALA A 121 -2.96 -3.79 -16.78
CA ALA A 121 -2.68 -2.46 -17.31
C ALA A 121 -3.99 -1.72 -17.59
N GLY A 122 -4.09 -0.50 -17.12
CA GLY A 122 -5.21 0.41 -17.39
C GLY A 122 -4.85 1.45 -18.45
N PRO A 123 -5.83 2.25 -18.91
CA PRO A 123 -5.61 3.30 -19.91
C PRO A 123 -4.76 4.47 -19.37
N SER A 124 -4.60 4.58 -18.05
CA SER A 124 -3.77 5.59 -17.41
C SER A 124 -2.75 4.92 -16.48
N PRO A 125 -1.54 5.51 -16.32
CA PRO A 125 -0.54 5.01 -15.38
C PRO A 125 -1.11 4.92 -13.96
N SER A 126 -0.83 3.82 -13.27
CA SER A 126 -1.21 3.65 -11.87
C SER A 126 -0.31 4.51 -10.96
N ALA A 127 -0.91 5.20 -9.99
CA ALA A 127 -0.18 5.94 -8.96
C ALA A 127 0.24 5.06 -7.77
N VAL A 128 0.02 3.74 -7.82
CA VAL A 128 0.27 2.83 -6.69
C VAL A 128 1.76 2.71 -6.39
N LEU A 129 2.63 2.59 -7.40
CA LEU A 129 4.07 2.50 -7.18
C LEU A 129 4.64 3.75 -6.49
N PRO A 130 4.42 4.99 -6.99
CA PRO A 130 4.88 6.19 -6.30
C PRO A 130 4.35 6.33 -4.86
N GLN A 131 3.11 5.91 -4.61
CA GLN A 131 2.54 5.93 -3.26
C GLN A 131 3.20 4.90 -2.35
N SER A 132 3.52 3.71 -2.87
CA SER A 132 4.27 2.69 -2.13
C SER A 132 5.70 3.15 -1.81
N GLU A 133 6.39 3.75 -2.76
CA GLU A 133 7.71 4.35 -2.55
C GLU A 133 7.66 5.44 -1.46
N ALA A 134 6.65 6.31 -1.48
CA ALA A 134 6.46 7.33 -0.45
C ALA A 134 6.19 6.71 0.95
N LEU A 135 5.47 5.57 1.01
CA LEU A 135 5.23 4.83 2.25
C LEU A 135 6.55 4.32 2.84
N TRP A 136 7.41 3.71 2.03
CA TRP A 136 8.70 3.20 2.49
C TRP A 136 9.71 4.31 2.78
N SER A 137 9.66 5.42 2.04
CA SER A 137 10.45 6.63 2.36
C SER A 137 10.08 7.18 3.74
N LEU A 138 8.78 7.18 4.09
CA LEU A 138 8.31 7.57 5.43
C LEU A 138 8.89 6.67 6.53
N ALA A 139 8.98 5.36 6.28
CA ALA A 139 9.57 4.42 7.22
C ALA A 139 11.08 4.60 7.36
N LEU A 140 11.80 4.74 6.26
CA LEU A 140 13.24 4.95 6.25
C LEU A 140 13.67 6.26 6.94
N GLY A 141 12.88 7.32 6.80
CA GLY A 141 13.21 8.64 7.35
C GLY A 141 14.35 9.32 6.60
N ASP A 142 15.23 9.97 7.34
CA ASP A 142 16.38 10.74 6.80
C ASP A 142 17.59 9.87 6.44
N LEU A 143 17.54 8.58 6.71
CA LEU A 143 18.63 7.60 6.53
C LEU A 143 19.86 7.84 7.40
N SER A 144 19.80 8.75 8.38
CA SER A 144 20.96 9.12 9.24
C SER A 144 21.50 7.96 10.06
N THR A 145 20.70 6.91 10.26
CA THR A 145 21.07 5.69 11.01
C THR A 145 21.66 4.60 10.13
N LEU A 146 21.67 4.78 8.82
CA LEU A 146 22.41 3.92 7.89
C LEU A 146 23.87 4.37 7.80
N SER A 147 24.73 3.51 7.25
CA SER A 147 26.17 3.80 7.13
C SER A 147 26.40 5.13 6.39
N SER A 148 27.34 5.94 6.90
CA SER A 148 27.77 7.20 6.28
C SER A 148 28.31 7.05 4.86
N ASP A 149 28.82 5.86 4.54
CA ASP A 149 29.38 5.54 3.23
C ASP A 149 28.31 5.18 2.18
N ALA A 150 27.02 5.19 2.58
CA ALA A 150 25.91 4.88 1.68
C ALA A 150 25.74 6.00 0.64
N PRO A 151 25.81 5.72 -0.66
CA PRO A 151 25.66 6.70 -1.71
C PRO A 151 24.31 7.42 -1.63
N ILE A 152 24.27 8.71 -1.96
CA ILE A 152 23.03 9.52 -2.01
C ILE A 152 21.96 8.87 -2.91
N ALA A 153 22.36 8.14 -3.95
CA ALA A 153 21.46 7.37 -4.81
C ALA A 153 20.58 6.36 -4.07
N LEU A 154 21.01 5.87 -2.88
CA LEU A 154 20.20 4.96 -2.07
C LEU A 154 18.91 5.58 -1.55
N ARG A 155 18.84 6.90 -1.41
CA ARG A 155 17.61 7.59 -1.02
C ARG A 155 16.45 7.32 -1.99
N ALA A 156 16.75 7.13 -3.27
CA ALA A 156 15.76 6.78 -4.28
C ALA A 156 15.58 5.26 -4.42
N VAL A 157 16.66 4.50 -4.33
CA VAL A 157 16.66 3.05 -4.59
C VAL A 157 15.99 2.26 -3.47
N LEU A 158 16.30 2.55 -2.19
CA LEU A 158 15.78 1.76 -1.06
C LEU A 158 14.25 1.78 -0.95
N PRO A 159 13.55 2.92 -1.04
CA PRO A 159 12.09 2.93 -1.01
C PRO A 159 11.48 2.06 -2.11
N GLN A 160 12.04 2.13 -3.32
CA GLN A 160 11.56 1.37 -4.46
C GLN A 160 11.77 -0.14 -4.26
N GLN A 161 12.94 -0.58 -3.80
CA GLN A 161 13.22 -1.99 -3.55
C GLN A 161 12.35 -2.56 -2.44
N LEU A 162 12.09 -1.81 -1.37
CA LEU A 162 11.16 -2.19 -0.32
C LEU A 162 9.72 -2.29 -0.85
N ALA A 163 9.30 -1.38 -1.74
CA ALA A 163 7.99 -1.44 -2.38
C ALA A 163 7.85 -2.71 -3.25
N PHE A 164 8.88 -3.06 -4.03
CA PHE A 164 8.89 -4.29 -4.84
C PHE A 164 8.88 -5.54 -3.96
N THR A 165 9.68 -5.59 -2.90
CA THR A 165 9.71 -6.70 -1.96
C THR A 165 8.36 -6.91 -1.29
N PHE A 166 7.74 -5.84 -0.79
CA PHE A 166 6.42 -5.92 -0.17
C PHE A 166 5.36 -6.38 -1.18
N ARG A 167 5.37 -5.81 -2.38
CA ARG A 167 4.44 -6.20 -3.45
C ARG A 167 4.63 -7.66 -3.85
N GLY A 168 5.84 -8.17 -3.90
CA GLY A 168 6.15 -9.58 -4.16
C GLY A 168 5.50 -10.49 -3.10
N CYS A 169 5.70 -10.21 -1.81
CA CYS A 169 5.05 -10.95 -0.73
C CYS A 169 3.51 -10.94 -0.87
N VAL A 170 2.92 -9.77 -1.13
CA VAL A 170 1.47 -9.65 -1.33
C VAL A 170 1.00 -10.43 -2.56
N SER A 171 1.80 -10.49 -3.63
CA SER A 171 1.47 -11.26 -4.83
C SER A 171 1.40 -12.77 -4.57
N PHE A 172 2.38 -13.34 -3.85
CA PHE A 172 2.38 -14.74 -3.43
C PHE A 172 1.25 -15.03 -2.43
N TRP A 173 0.93 -14.09 -1.54
CA TRP A 173 -0.21 -14.21 -0.63
C TRP A 173 -1.56 -14.26 -1.39
N ILE A 174 -1.74 -13.43 -2.41
CA ILE A 174 -2.94 -13.45 -3.26
C ILE A 174 -3.07 -14.78 -3.99
N ALA A 175 -1.95 -15.33 -4.46
CA ALA A 175 -1.90 -16.62 -5.13
C ALA A 175 -2.13 -17.83 -4.19
N GLY A 176 -2.16 -17.60 -2.86
CA GLY A 176 -2.29 -18.67 -1.87
C GLY A 176 -0.99 -19.44 -1.60
N GLU A 177 0.13 -18.96 -2.14
CA GLU A 177 1.47 -19.56 -1.94
C GLU A 177 2.13 -19.08 -0.65
N LEU A 178 1.63 -18.02 -0.05
CA LEU A 178 2.06 -17.47 1.22
C LEU A 178 0.85 -17.32 2.15
N THR A 179 0.94 -17.87 3.38
CA THR A 179 -0.15 -17.78 4.36
C THR A 179 -0.20 -16.42 5.04
N ASP A 180 -1.32 -16.10 5.69
CA ASP A 180 -1.50 -14.86 6.47
C ASP A 180 -0.41 -14.70 7.54
N GLU A 181 -0.08 -15.79 8.24
CA GLU A 181 0.92 -15.82 9.32
C GLU A 181 2.35 -15.62 8.78
N ALA A 182 2.62 -16.13 7.59
CA ALA A 182 3.95 -16.06 6.99
C ALA A 182 4.29 -14.69 6.38
N MET A 183 3.28 -13.86 6.06
CA MET A 183 3.47 -12.59 5.37
C MET A 183 4.44 -11.64 6.09
N VAL A 184 4.33 -11.52 7.42
CA VAL A 184 5.20 -10.62 8.19
C VAL A 184 6.65 -11.09 8.10
N THR A 185 6.90 -12.39 8.32
CA THR A 185 8.23 -12.98 8.28
C THR A 185 8.84 -12.89 6.87
N ALA A 186 8.05 -13.17 5.83
CA ALA A 186 8.49 -13.06 4.44
C ALA A 186 8.98 -11.65 4.10
N PHE A 187 8.17 -10.64 4.42
CA PHE A 187 8.58 -9.26 4.18
C PHE A 187 9.78 -8.86 5.03
N GLN A 188 9.80 -9.19 6.32
CA GLN A 188 10.91 -8.84 7.20
C GLN A 188 12.23 -9.43 6.73
N THR A 189 12.24 -10.70 6.34
CA THR A 189 13.43 -11.36 5.79
C THR A 189 13.92 -10.67 4.51
N GLY A 190 13.02 -10.37 3.58
CA GLY A 190 13.38 -9.64 2.35
C GLY A 190 13.88 -8.22 2.61
N ALA A 191 13.23 -7.48 3.51
CA ALA A 191 13.65 -6.14 3.90
C ALA A 191 15.03 -6.15 4.58
N LEU A 192 15.29 -7.11 5.48
CA LEU A 192 16.59 -7.29 6.10
C LEU A 192 17.67 -7.60 5.07
N ALA A 193 17.40 -8.51 4.14
CA ALA A 193 18.37 -8.85 3.06
C ALA A 193 18.78 -7.61 2.25
N ILE A 194 17.84 -6.69 1.99
CA ILE A 194 18.14 -5.41 1.31
C ILE A 194 18.96 -4.48 2.22
N LEU A 195 18.57 -4.34 3.48
CA LEU A 195 19.12 -3.32 4.38
C LEU A 195 20.48 -3.71 5.00
N LEU A 196 20.80 -5.01 5.09
CA LEU A 196 22.05 -5.49 5.66
C LEU A 196 23.31 -4.89 5.02
N GLY A 197 23.23 -4.54 3.73
CA GLY A 197 24.36 -3.89 3.03
C GLY A 197 24.65 -2.47 3.50
N PHE A 198 23.74 -1.83 4.24
CA PHE A 198 23.78 -0.40 4.54
C PHE A 198 23.82 -0.09 6.03
N VAL A 199 23.92 -1.09 6.88
CA VAL A 199 24.06 -0.94 8.33
C VAL A 199 25.49 -1.17 8.79
N ASN A 200 25.86 -0.60 9.93
CA ASN A 200 27.20 -0.81 10.51
C ASN A 200 27.42 -2.28 10.88
N PRO A 201 28.69 -2.75 11.02
CA PRO A 201 29.01 -4.16 11.26
C PRO A 201 28.35 -4.77 12.50
N THR A 202 28.31 -4.01 13.60
CA THR A 202 27.68 -4.48 14.86
C THR A 202 26.18 -4.69 14.68
N ARG A 203 25.48 -3.75 14.06
CA ARG A 203 24.05 -3.87 13.77
C ARG A 203 23.77 -5.01 12.79
N ARG A 204 24.64 -5.19 11.78
CA ARG A 204 24.53 -6.28 10.81
C ARG A 204 24.54 -7.65 11.47
N ALA A 205 25.48 -7.91 12.38
CA ALA A 205 25.53 -9.18 13.09
C ALA A 205 24.24 -9.47 13.89
N ALA A 206 23.73 -8.46 14.60
CA ALA A 206 22.48 -8.57 15.34
C ALA A 206 21.27 -8.83 14.45
N LEU A 207 21.19 -8.21 13.26
CA LEU A 207 20.09 -8.40 12.30
C LEU A 207 20.17 -9.77 11.61
N MET A 208 21.38 -10.25 11.28
CA MET A 208 21.54 -11.59 10.71
C MET A 208 21.03 -12.69 11.66
N ALA A 209 21.22 -12.52 12.98
CA ALA A 209 20.71 -13.44 13.97
C ALA A 209 19.17 -13.46 14.06
N GLN A 210 18.49 -12.44 13.55
CA GLN A 210 17.03 -12.34 13.52
C GLN A 210 16.39 -12.90 12.23
N MET A 211 17.21 -13.17 11.20
CA MET A 211 16.69 -13.72 9.96
C MET A 211 16.30 -15.18 10.14
N SER A 212 15.06 -15.47 9.87
CA SER A 212 14.53 -16.85 9.86
C SER A 212 14.14 -17.23 8.45
N PRO A 213 14.48 -18.43 7.97
CA PRO A 213 13.93 -18.94 6.72
C PRO A 213 12.40 -19.11 6.89
N LEU A 214 11.66 -18.90 5.78
CA LEU A 214 10.26 -19.24 5.76
C LEU A 214 10.11 -20.76 5.95
N PRO A 215 9.13 -21.23 6.74
CA PRO A 215 8.78 -22.64 6.72
C PRO A 215 8.39 -23.01 5.28
N ILE A 216 9.11 -23.96 4.70
CA ILE A 216 8.73 -24.55 3.41
C ILE A 216 7.50 -25.43 3.69
N PRO A 217 6.40 -25.26 2.93
CA PRO A 217 5.18 -26.06 3.12
C PRO A 217 5.42 -27.55 2.83
#